data_9bd2fda6a5883b1023772ea5df399f12
#
_entry.id   9bd2fda6a5883b1023772ea5df399f12
#
_cell.length_a   1.000
_cell.length_b   1.000
_cell.length_c   1.000
_cell.angle_alpha   90.00
_cell.angle_beta   90.00
_cell.angle_gamma   90.00
#
_symmetry.space_group_name_H-M   'P 1'
#
loop_
_entity.id
_entity.type
_entity.pdbx_description
1 polymer ?
#
loop_
_entity_poly.entity_id
_entity_poly.type
_entity_poly.pdbx_seq_one_letter_code
_entity_poly.pdbx_strand_id
1 'polypeptide(L)'
;YYVYNKVRDIEERAEYIQNLVPDAVVAYAHGQMDKRMLEKIMYEFVNGEIDVLVSTTIIETGMDIPNCNTMIIENADQFGLSQLYQLRGRVGRSTRTSYAFLMYKRDKMISEVAEKRLSAIKEFSDLGSGFKIAMKDLEIRGAGNVLGKSQHGHMAAVGYDLYCKMLNQAVNNLKGIKNEYSFETTVDLEVDAYIPASYIKSEYQKLDIYKRIAALE
;
A
#
# COMPACT_ATOMS: atom_id res chain seq x y z
N TYR A 1 18.06 1.70 0.01
CA TYR A 1 17.52 3.00 0.45
C TYR A 1 17.18 3.03 1.93
N TYR A 2 17.51 4.16 2.56
CA TYR A 2 17.03 4.49 3.91
C TYR A 2 16.23 5.80 3.85
N VAL A 3 14.91 5.72 4.01
CA VAL A 3 14.00 6.88 3.94
C VAL A 3 13.90 7.52 5.31
N TYR A 4 14.36 8.78 5.39
CA TYR A 4 14.35 9.61 6.60
C TYR A 4 13.74 10.98 6.31
N ASN A 5 12.51 11.21 6.75
CA ASN A 5 11.73 12.38 6.32
C ASN A 5 11.98 13.65 7.14
N LYS A 6 13.23 13.93 7.51
CA LYS A 6 13.64 15.17 8.19
C LYS A 6 14.92 15.71 7.57
N VAL A 7 14.81 16.84 6.86
CA VAL A 7 15.97 17.47 6.21
C VAL A 7 17.02 17.94 7.20
N ARG A 8 16.60 18.49 8.37
CA ARG A 8 17.53 19.09 9.33
C ARG A 8 18.55 18.11 9.90
N ASP A 9 18.11 16.89 10.16
CA ASP A 9 18.91 15.89 10.89
C ASP A 9 19.36 14.74 9.97
N ILE A 10 19.26 14.92 8.64
CA ILE A 10 19.54 13.82 7.68
C ILE A 10 21.02 13.47 7.63
N GLU A 11 21.90 14.48 7.77
CA GLU A 11 23.34 14.32 7.82
C GLU A 11 23.76 13.53 9.07
N GLU A 12 23.30 13.92 10.24
CA GLU A 12 23.52 13.20 11.49
C GLU A 12 23.00 11.75 11.41
N ARG A 13 21.88 11.55 10.73
CA ARG A 13 21.34 10.19 10.51
C ARG A 13 22.24 9.37 9.60
N ALA A 14 22.79 9.96 8.55
CA ALA A 14 23.72 9.28 7.65
C ALA A 14 25.00 8.91 8.37
N GLU A 15 25.56 9.82 9.19
CA GLU A 15 26.72 9.54 10.05
C GLU A 15 26.46 8.42 11.04
N TYR A 16 25.28 8.43 11.67
CA TYR A 16 24.87 7.36 12.58
C TYR A 16 24.83 6.00 11.86
N ILE A 17 24.29 5.94 10.65
CA ILE A 17 24.25 4.70 9.85
C ILE A 17 25.66 4.30 9.42
N GLN A 18 26.51 5.25 9.01
CA GLN A 18 27.92 5.00 8.67
C GLN A 18 28.68 4.37 9.85
N ASN A 19 28.41 4.84 11.07
CA ASN A 19 29.03 4.27 12.28
C ASN A 19 28.52 2.85 12.61
N LEU A 20 27.27 2.52 12.24
CA LEU A 20 26.73 1.16 12.39
C LEU A 20 27.29 0.17 11.38
N VAL A 21 27.61 0.63 10.19
CA VAL A 21 28.12 -0.18 9.07
C VAL A 21 29.38 0.47 8.49
N PRO A 22 30.53 0.40 9.20
CA PRO A 22 31.75 1.13 8.83
C PRO A 22 32.31 0.77 7.45
N ASP A 23 32.06 -0.46 7.00
CA ASP A 23 32.53 -0.97 5.72
C ASP A 23 31.69 -0.52 4.52
N ALA A 24 30.52 0.08 4.76
CA ALA A 24 29.62 0.55 3.72
C ALA A 24 29.84 2.03 3.41
N VAL A 25 29.71 2.41 2.15
CA VAL A 25 29.70 3.83 1.74
C VAL A 25 28.28 4.38 1.92
N VAL A 26 28.12 5.31 2.87
CA VAL A 26 26.85 5.95 3.16
C VAL A 26 26.84 7.38 2.66
N ALA A 27 25.81 7.74 1.90
CA ALA A 27 25.57 9.13 1.48
C ALA A 27 24.16 9.58 1.85
N TYR A 28 23.92 10.89 1.85
CA TYR A 28 22.58 11.43 2.06
C TYR A 28 22.16 12.37 0.93
N ALA A 29 20.85 12.47 0.71
CA ALA A 29 20.26 13.34 -0.30
C ALA A 29 18.91 13.89 0.12
N HIS A 30 18.64 15.17 -0.18
CA HIS A 30 17.35 15.82 0.06
C HIS A 30 17.03 16.90 -0.98
N GLY A 31 15.77 17.27 -1.13
CA GLY A 31 15.28 18.17 -2.19
C GLY A 31 15.74 19.62 -2.11
N GLN A 32 16.43 20.01 -1.03
CA GLN A 32 17.00 21.35 -0.88
C GLN A 32 18.48 21.42 -1.29
N MET A 33 19.06 20.28 -1.69
CA MET A 33 20.43 20.26 -2.21
C MET A 33 20.50 20.87 -3.61
N ASP A 34 21.72 21.33 -3.96
CA ASP A 34 22.00 21.74 -5.34
C ASP A 34 21.74 20.58 -6.31
N LYS A 35 21.12 20.91 -7.43
CA LYS A 35 20.68 19.92 -8.41
C LYS A 35 21.83 19.06 -8.94
N ARG A 36 23.00 19.68 -9.20
CA ARG A 36 24.16 18.96 -9.71
C ARG A 36 24.73 17.98 -8.68
N MET A 37 24.73 18.40 -7.41
CA MET A 37 25.17 17.53 -6.31
C MET A 37 24.22 16.34 -6.13
N LEU A 38 22.92 16.59 -6.19
CA LEU A 38 21.90 15.55 -6.13
C LEU A 38 22.05 14.55 -7.29
N GLU A 39 22.20 15.04 -8.52
CA GLU A 39 22.42 14.21 -9.71
C GLU A 39 23.69 13.34 -9.58
N LYS A 40 24.77 13.90 -9.03
CA LYS A 40 26.01 13.18 -8.79
C LYS A 40 25.83 12.04 -7.78
N ILE A 41 25.25 12.32 -6.62
CA ILE A 41 24.97 11.31 -5.58
C ILE A 41 24.09 10.20 -6.12
N MET A 42 23.05 10.55 -6.87
CA MET A 42 22.16 9.57 -7.48
C MET A 42 22.86 8.70 -8.51
N TYR A 43 23.75 9.29 -9.32
CA TYR A 43 24.55 8.55 -10.28
C TYR A 43 25.50 7.56 -9.60
N GLU A 44 26.21 7.99 -8.57
CA GLU A 44 27.11 7.15 -7.76
C GLU A 44 26.33 6.00 -7.09
N PHE A 45 25.12 6.27 -6.59
CA PHE A 45 24.27 5.25 -5.99
C PHE A 45 23.76 4.22 -7.03
N VAL A 46 23.34 4.67 -8.21
CA VAL A 46 22.92 3.77 -9.30
C VAL A 46 24.05 2.88 -9.76
N ASN A 47 25.27 3.40 -9.80
CA ASN A 47 26.47 2.64 -10.21
C ASN A 47 27.03 1.73 -9.11
N GLY A 48 26.48 1.80 -7.89
CA GLY A 48 26.93 0.97 -6.76
C GLY A 48 28.20 1.47 -6.10
N GLU A 49 28.55 2.73 -6.28
CA GLU A 49 29.63 3.41 -5.58
C GLU A 49 29.21 3.83 -4.16
N ILE A 50 27.90 3.95 -3.94
CA ILE A 50 27.26 4.20 -2.65
C ILE A 50 26.43 2.97 -2.29
N ASP A 51 26.66 2.39 -1.12
CA ASP A 51 25.94 1.20 -0.62
C ASP A 51 24.62 1.58 0.04
N VAL A 52 24.59 2.68 0.79
CA VAL A 52 23.40 3.15 1.49
C VAL A 52 23.14 4.62 1.19
N LEU A 53 21.99 4.90 0.59
CA LEU A 53 21.51 6.25 0.38
C LEU A 53 20.43 6.61 1.41
N VAL A 54 20.74 7.55 2.30
CA VAL A 54 19.80 8.14 3.23
C VAL A 54 19.11 9.32 2.54
N SER A 55 17.80 9.27 2.39
CA SER A 55 17.11 10.33 1.65
C SER A 55 15.73 10.67 2.22
N THR A 56 15.28 11.88 1.95
CA THR A 56 13.88 12.25 2.13
C THR A 56 13.01 11.60 1.03
N THR A 57 11.74 11.92 0.96
CA THR A 57 10.80 11.41 -0.06
C THR A 57 11.09 11.82 -1.51
N ILE A 58 12.25 12.43 -1.80
CA ILE A 58 12.70 12.82 -3.15
C ILE A 58 12.67 11.65 -4.14
N ILE A 59 12.79 10.42 -3.63
CA ILE A 59 12.76 9.18 -4.42
C ILE A 59 11.43 9.01 -5.18
N GLU A 60 10.41 9.77 -4.83
CA GLU A 60 9.10 9.78 -5.54
C GLU A 60 9.25 10.26 -7.00
N THR A 61 10.31 10.97 -7.36
CA THR A 61 10.49 11.63 -8.68
C THR A 61 10.99 10.73 -9.81
N GLY A 62 10.53 9.48 -9.87
CA GLY A 62 10.54 8.71 -11.12
C GLY A 62 11.87 8.03 -11.52
N MET A 63 12.92 8.09 -10.70
CA MET A 63 14.19 7.45 -11.02
C MET A 63 14.11 5.93 -10.78
N ASP A 64 14.49 5.15 -11.79
CA ASP A 64 14.58 3.70 -11.70
C ASP A 64 15.97 3.29 -11.21
N ILE A 65 16.04 2.50 -10.11
CA ILE A 65 17.30 2.04 -9.54
C ILE A 65 17.25 0.52 -9.41
N PRO A 66 17.65 -0.18 -10.48
CA PRO A 66 17.56 -1.65 -10.52
C PRO A 66 18.36 -2.36 -9.43
N ASN A 67 19.47 -1.75 -8.99
CA ASN A 67 20.37 -2.32 -7.99
C ASN A 67 19.85 -2.19 -6.55
N CYS A 68 18.84 -1.36 -6.31
CA CYS A 68 18.28 -1.18 -5.00
C CYS A 68 17.28 -2.31 -4.68
N ASN A 69 17.69 -3.27 -3.85
CA ASN A 69 16.87 -4.38 -3.42
C ASN A 69 16.27 -4.20 -2.02
N THR A 70 16.73 -3.24 -1.25
CA THR A 70 16.30 -3.04 0.13
C THR A 70 15.90 -1.59 0.38
N MET A 71 14.74 -1.41 1.01
CA MET A 71 14.24 -0.12 1.47
C MET A 71 13.89 -0.18 2.95
N ILE A 72 14.40 0.77 3.70
CA ILE A 72 14.06 0.97 5.12
C ILE A 72 13.36 2.32 5.24
N ILE A 73 12.15 2.35 5.78
CA ILE A 73 11.37 3.58 5.98
C ILE A 73 11.25 3.83 7.47
N GLU A 74 11.92 4.87 7.95
CA GLU A 74 11.87 5.27 9.35
C GLU A 74 10.61 6.07 9.66
N ASN A 75 10.01 5.84 10.83
CA ASN A 75 8.74 6.44 11.26
C ASN A 75 7.61 6.26 10.21
N ALA A 76 7.46 5.05 9.70
CA ALA A 76 6.48 4.69 8.68
C ALA A 76 5.02 5.01 9.11
N ASP A 77 4.75 5.10 10.42
CA ASP A 77 3.47 5.53 10.99
C ASP A 77 3.06 6.97 10.62
N GLN A 78 4.01 7.79 10.18
CA GLN A 78 3.77 9.18 9.78
C GLN A 78 3.44 9.36 8.29
N PHE A 79 3.62 8.31 7.50
CA PHE A 79 3.38 8.35 6.05
C PHE A 79 1.93 8.03 5.69
N GLY A 80 1.48 8.60 4.57
CA GLY A 80 0.22 8.20 3.94
C GLY A 80 0.33 6.84 3.26
N LEU A 81 -0.81 6.13 3.12
CA LEU A 81 -0.82 4.80 2.50
C LEU A 81 -0.31 4.84 1.05
N SER A 82 -0.74 5.83 0.28
CA SER A 82 -0.28 6.04 -1.10
C SER A 82 1.23 6.30 -1.18
N GLN A 83 1.79 7.07 -0.23
CA GLN A 83 3.23 7.33 -0.15
C GLN A 83 4.02 6.05 0.14
N LEU A 84 3.58 5.26 1.14
CA LEU A 84 4.20 3.97 1.45
C LEU A 84 4.17 3.02 0.25
N TYR A 85 3.06 3.00 -0.49
CA TYR A 85 2.93 2.19 -1.69
C TYR A 85 3.89 2.64 -2.80
N GLN A 86 4.01 3.94 -3.04
CA GLN A 86 4.92 4.51 -4.03
C GLN A 86 6.38 4.22 -3.67
N LEU A 87 6.77 4.43 -2.39
CA LEU A 87 8.11 4.14 -1.90
C LEU A 87 8.44 2.65 -2.07
N ARG A 88 7.56 1.75 -1.62
CA ARG A 88 7.73 0.30 -1.82
C ARG A 88 7.92 -0.08 -3.29
N GLY A 89 7.19 0.58 -4.19
CA GLY A 89 7.29 0.35 -5.63
C GLY A 89 8.61 0.83 -6.26
N ARG A 90 9.52 1.42 -5.48
CA ARG A 90 10.85 1.82 -5.94
C ARG A 90 11.91 0.73 -5.78
N VAL A 91 11.64 -0.32 -5.03
CA VAL A 91 12.49 -1.51 -4.91
C VAL A 91 11.83 -2.70 -5.62
N GLY A 92 12.61 -3.70 -6.01
CA GLY A 92 12.10 -4.90 -6.66
C GLY A 92 11.88 -4.75 -8.16
N ARG A 93 12.65 -3.88 -8.82
CA ARG A 93 12.64 -3.71 -10.28
C ARG A 93 13.70 -4.53 -11.00
N SER A 94 14.20 -5.56 -10.33
CA SER A 94 15.14 -6.55 -10.87
C SER A 94 14.63 -7.96 -10.60
N THR A 95 15.37 -8.96 -11.09
CA THR A 95 15.08 -10.38 -10.84
C THR A 95 15.41 -10.83 -9.41
N ARG A 96 15.98 -9.95 -8.59
CA ARG A 96 16.37 -10.25 -7.21
C ARG A 96 15.19 -10.00 -6.26
N THR A 97 15.09 -10.82 -5.22
CA THR A 97 14.14 -10.58 -4.12
C THR A 97 14.42 -9.24 -3.45
N SER A 98 13.36 -8.47 -3.23
CA SER A 98 13.45 -7.15 -2.61
C SER A 98 12.69 -7.10 -1.29
N TYR A 99 13.17 -6.22 -0.42
CA TYR A 99 12.65 -6.06 0.94
C TYR A 99 12.31 -4.59 1.22
N ALA A 100 11.16 -4.37 1.83
CA ALA A 100 10.76 -3.06 2.35
C ALA A 100 10.45 -3.18 3.85
N PHE A 101 11.26 -2.53 4.68
CA PHE A 101 11.11 -2.49 6.12
C PHE A 101 10.42 -1.19 6.53
N LEU A 102 9.22 -1.30 7.09
CA LEU A 102 8.47 -0.16 7.62
C LEU A 102 8.69 -0.11 9.13
N MET A 103 9.55 0.81 9.57
CA MET A 103 9.94 0.94 10.97
C MET A 103 9.12 2.02 11.69
N TYR A 104 8.73 1.74 12.90
CA TYR A 104 8.13 2.70 13.82
C TYR A 104 8.65 2.48 15.24
N LYS A 105 8.53 3.48 16.11
CA LYS A 105 9.04 3.40 17.49
C LYS A 105 8.22 2.39 18.29
N ARG A 106 8.91 1.43 18.93
CA ARG A 106 8.32 0.33 19.70
C ARG A 106 7.41 0.82 20.83
N ASP A 107 7.84 1.87 21.54
CA ASP A 107 7.15 2.37 22.74
C ASP A 107 6.16 3.51 22.43
N LYS A 108 5.91 3.78 21.15
CA LYS A 108 4.95 4.80 20.73
C LYS A 108 3.63 4.15 20.41
N MET A 109 2.55 4.58 21.05
CA MET A 109 1.20 4.26 20.59
C MET A 109 0.98 4.89 19.21
N ILE A 110 0.85 4.05 18.21
CA ILE A 110 0.48 4.50 16.87
C ILE A 110 -1.03 4.75 16.83
N SER A 111 -1.45 5.72 16.03
CA SER A 111 -2.89 5.99 15.87
C SER A 111 -3.56 4.83 15.13
N GLU A 112 -4.85 4.59 15.40
CA GLU A 112 -5.65 3.56 14.70
C GLU A 112 -5.56 3.71 13.17
N VAL A 113 -5.55 4.95 12.68
CA VAL A 113 -5.40 5.26 11.25
C VAL A 113 -4.03 4.82 10.72
N ALA A 114 -2.95 5.03 11.48
CA ALA A 114 -1.61 4.60 11.09
C ALA A 114 -1.51 3.07 11.09
N GLU A 115 -2.09 2.40 12.08
CA GLU A 115 -2.15 0.94 12.15
C GLU A 115 -2.89 0.35 10.94
N LYS A 116 -4.07 0.88 10.59
CA LYS A 116 -4.82 0.47 9.41
C LYS A 116 -4.01 0.64 8.11
N ARG A 117 -3.23 1.73 7.97
CA ARG A 117 -2.36 1.95 6.81
C ARG A 117 -1.23 0.94 6.73
N LEU A 118 -0.54 0.69 7.84
CA LEU A 118 0.56 -0.28 7.91
C LEU A 118 0.07 -1.70 7.63
N SER A 119 -1.11 -2.06 8.16
CA SER A 119 -1.76 -3.35 7.90
C SER A 119 -2.13 -3.50 6.42
N ALA A 120 -2.70 -2.46 5.81
CA ALA A 120 -3.06 -2.47 4.39
C ALA A 120 -1.83 -2.65 3.47
N ILE A 121 -0.71 -1.98 3.75
CA ILE A 121 0.54 -2.16 2.98
C ILE A 121 1.08 -3.59 3.10
N LYS A 122 0.93 -4.22 4.25
CA LYS A 122 1.33 -5.61 4.48
C LYS A 122 0.41 -6.59 3.76
N GLU A 123 -0.89 -6.36 3.82
CA GLU A 123 -1.92 -7.21 3.19
C GLU A 123 -1.81 -7.19 1.65
N PHE A 124 -1.71 -5.99 1.07
CA PHE A 124 -1.61 -5.82 -0.38
C PHE A 124 -0.16 -5.79 -0.87
N SER A 125 0.59 -6.86 -0.57
CA SER A 125 2.02 -6.96 -0.94
C SER A 125 2.24 -7.27 -2.42
N ASP A 126 1.24 -7.78 -3.13
CA ASP A 126 1.35 -8.19 -4.53
C ASP A 126 1.58 -7.01 -5.48
N LEU A 127 2.31 -7.29 -6.57
CA LEU A 127 2.48 -6.35 -7.67
C LEU A 127 1.12 -6.07 -8.33
N GLY A 128 0.84 -4.80 -8.65
CA GLY A 128 -0.42 -4.40 -9.26
C GLY A 128 -1.56 -4.06 -8.28
N SER A 129 -1.33 -4.15 -6.97
CA SER A 129 -2.32 -3.83 -5.93
C SER A 129 -2.70 -2.34 -5.84
N GLY A 130 -2.24 -1.48 -6.77
CA GLY A 130 -2.43 -0.02 -6.70
C GLY A 130 -3.89 0.40 -6.57
N PHE A 131 -4.80 -0.26 -7.27
CA PHE A 131 -6.23 0.02 -7.16
C PHE A 131 -6.77 -0.34 -5.76
N LYS A 132 -6.42 -1.51 -5.24
CA LYS A 132 -6.82 -1.96 -3.88
C LYS A 132 -6.29 -1.01 -2.80
N ILE A 133 -5.05 -0.55 -2.95
CA ILE A 133 -4.44 0.44 -2.07
C ILE A 133 -5.16 1.78 -2.13
N ALA A 134 -5.51 2.27 -3.32
CA ALA A 134 -6.27 3.51 -3.48
C ALA A 134 -7.65 3.43 -2.83
N MET A 135 -8.34 2.31 -3.01
CA MET A 135 -9.64 2.05 -2.38
C MET A 135 -9.51 1.99 -0.85
N LYS A 136 -8.49 1.31 -0.34
CA LYS A 136 -8.24 1.22 1.10
C LYS A 136 -7.85 2.57 1.71
N ASP A 137 -7.10 3.40 0.98
CA ASP A 137 -6.76 4.76 1.42
C ASP A 137 -8.01 5.65 1.52
N LEU A 138 -8.94 5.53 0.55
CA LEU A 138 -10.24 6.20 0.60
C LEU A 138 -11.09 5.72 1.79
N GLU A 139 -11.13 4.42 2.04
CA GLU A 139 -11.83 3.86 3.19
C GLU A 139 -11.27 4.39 4.51
N ILE A 140 -9.93 4.36 4.69
CA ILE A 140 -9.26 4.80 5.92
C ILE A 140 -9.42 6.32 6.15
N ARG A 141 -9.34 7.13 5.09
CA ARG A 141 -9.54 8.59 5.19
C ARG A 141 -11.00 8.98 5.37
N GLY A 142 -11.92 8.08 5.04
CA GLY A 142 -13.31 8.40 4.82
C GLY A 142 -13.48 9.12 3.48
N ALA A 143 -14.26 8.59 2.58
CA ALA A 143 -14.48 9.15 1.24
C ALA A 143 -15.11 10.55 1.22
N GLY A 144 -15.54 11.05 2.38
CA GLY A 144 -16.02 12.42 2.56
C GLY A 144 -15.01 13.51 2.19
N ASN A 145 -13.71 13.22 2.18
CA ASN A 145 -12.70 14.19 1.75
C ASN A 145 -12.64 14.39 0.21
N VAL A 146 -13.14 13.43 -0.56
CA VAL A 146 -13.16 13.53 -2.03
C VAL A 146 -14.40 14.28 -2.51
N LEU A 147 -15.51 14.17 -1.77
CA LEU A 147 -16.84 14.68 -2.16
C LEU A 147 -17.30 15.91 -1.35
N GLY A 148 -16.46 16.43 -0.44
CA GLY A 148 -16.76 17.60 0.39
C GLY A 148 -17.11 17.30 1.85
N LYS A 149 -16.97 18.33 2.71
CA LYS A 149 -17.08 18.22 4.17
C LYS A 149 -18.44 17.72 4.70
N SER A 150 -19.51 17.83 3.91
CA SER A 150 -20.86 17.46 4.34
C SER A 150 -21.17 15.96 4.28
N GLN A 151 -20.28 15.13 3.72
CA GLN A 151 -20.55 13.68 3.53
C GLN A 151 -19.72 12.75 4.42
N HIS A 152 -19.00 13.30 5.39
CA HIS A 152 -18.06 12.56 6.25
C HIS A 152 -18.65 11.40 7.06
N GLY A 153 -19.94 11.33 7.29
CA GLY A 153 -20.58 10.30 8.11
C GLY A 153 -21.21 9.15 7.34
N HIS A 154 -21.64 9.40 6.11
CA HIS A 154 -22.55 8.47 5.41
C HIS A 154 -21.82 7.24 4.84
N MET A 155 -20.64 7.39 4.28
CA MET A 155 -19.90 6.27 3.71
C MET A 155 -19.34 5.34 4.78
N ALA A 156 -18.88 5.87 5.92
CA ALA A 156 -18.44 5.06 7.04
C ALA A 156 -19.60 4.29 7.69
N ALA A 157 -20.80 4.84 7.66
CA ALA A 157 -21.99 4.24 8.24
C ALA A 157 -22.59 3.11 7.40
N VAL A 158 -22.51 3.19 6.07
CA VAL A 158 -23.17 2.24 5.15
C VAL A 158 -22.19 1.31 4.42
N GLY A 159 -20.89 1.57 4.50
CA GLY A 159 -19.87 0.87 3.71
C GLY A 159 -19.75 1.41 2.29
N TYR A 160 -18.56 1.19 1.69
CA TYR A 160 -18.21 1.77 0.39
C TYR A 160 -19.09 1.26 -0.75
N ASP A 161 -19.32 -0.06 -0.82
CA ASP A 161 -20.07 -0.67 -1.93
C ASP A 161 -21.52 -0.20 -1.95
N LEU A 162 -22.16 -0.16 -0.79
CA LEU A 162 -23.54 0.32 -0.68
C LEU A 162 -23.63 1.83 -0.98
N TYR A 163 -22.63 2.62 -0.56
CA TYR A 163 -22.58 4.04 -0.88
C TYR A 163 -22.45 4.26 -2.41
N CYS A 164 -21.57 3.56 -3.09
CA CYS A 164 -21.41 3.64 -4.54
C CYS A 164 -22.68 3.20 -5.27
N LYS A 165 -23.36 2.16 -4.79
CA LYS A 165 -24.63 1.69 -5.35
C LYS A 165 -25.72 2.77 -5.22
N MET A 166 -25.85 3.39 -4.04
CA MET A 166 -26.80 4.49 -3.80
C MET A 166 -26.46 5.73 -4.65
N LEU A 167 -25.19 6.07 -4.80
CA LEU A 167 -24.74 7.20 -5.62
C LEU A 167 -25.07 6.97 -7.09
N ASN A 168 -24.78 5.78 -7.64
CA ASN A 168 -25.14 5.41 -9.00
C ASN A 168 -26.65 5.46 -9.23
N GLN A 169 -27.45 4.98 -8.28
CA GLN A 169 -28.91 5.08 -8.35
C GLN A 169 -29.39 6.54 -8.38
N ALA A 170 -28.82 7.39 -7.53
CA ALA A 170 -29.17 8.81 -7.50
C ALA A 170 -28.82 9.52 -8.81
N VAL A 171 -27.63 9.26 -9.37
CA VAL A 171 -27.20 9.81 -10.66
C VAL A 171 -28.09 9.33 -11.80
N ASN A 172 -28.47 8.07 -11.83
CA ASN A 172 -29.35 7.51 -12.85
C ASN A 172 -30.75 8.11 -12.75
N ASN A 173 -31.27 8.28 -11.55
CA ASN A 173 -32.55 8.96 -11.32
C ASN A 173 -32.54 10.42 -11.83
N LEU A 174 -31.46 11.16 -11.56
CA LEU A 174 -31.28 12.53 -12.07
C LEU A 174 -31.18 12.60 -13.60
N LYS A 175 -30.62 11.56 -14.23
CA LYS A 175 -30.56 11.41 -15.70
C LYS A 175 -31.84 10.92 -16.32
N GLY A 176 -32.89 10.63 -15.52
CA GLY A 176 -34.16 10.05 -16.01
C GLY A 176 -34.09 8.61 -16.47
N ILE A 177 -33.01 7.90 -16.14
CA ILE A 177 -32.84 6.47 -16.46
C ILE A 177 -33.62 5.69 -15.40
N LYS A 178 -34.62 4.95 -15.80
CA LYS A 178 -35.36 4.05 -14.89
C LYS A 178 -34.42 2.94 -14.44
N ASN A 179 -34.04 2.95 -13.16
CA ASN A 179 -33.33 1.82 -12.58
C ASN A 179 -34.29 0.65 -12.43
N GLU A 180 -33.99 -0.48 -13.06
CA GLU A 180 -34.58 -1.75 -12.67
C GLU A 180 -34.06 -2.08 -11.28
N TYR A 181 -34.98 -2.25 -10.32
CA TYR A 181 -34.63 -2.66 -8.97
C TYR A 181 -34.07 -4.08 -9.02
N SER A 182 -32.76 -4.22 -9.07
CA SER A 182 -32.11 -5.51 -8.83
C SER A 182 -32.06 -5.74 -7.31
N PHE A 183 -32.88 -6.66 -6.85
CA PHE A 183 -32.77 -7.17 -5.48
C PHE A 183 -31.67 -8.22 -5.44
N GLU A 184 -30.58 -7.96 -4.73
CA GLU A 184 -29.66 -9.01 -4.33
C GLU A 184 -30.26 -9.68 -3.09
N THR A 185 -30.79 -10.88 -3.29
CA THR A 185 -31.30 -11.67 -2.16
C THR A 185 -30.17 -12.60 -1.71
N THR A 186 -29.60 -12.34 -0.55
CA THR A 186 -28.70 -13.28 0.11
C THR A 186 -29.55 -14.24 0.92
N VAL A 187 -29.51 -15.51 0.59
CA VAL A 187 -30.16 -16.58 1.35
C VAL A 187 -29.07 -17.22 2.22
N ASP A 188 -29.08 -16.91 3.51
CA ASP A 188 -28.22 -17.56 4.49
C ASP A 188 -29.00 -18.74 5.11
N LEU A 189 -28.60 -19.94 4.75
CA LEU A 189 -29.19 -21.16 5.29
C LEU A 189 -28.18 -21.77 6.25
N GLU A 190 -28.53 -21.86 7.52
CA GLU A 190 -27.76 -22.65 8.51
C GLU A 190 -27.88 -24.16 8.19
N VAL A 191 -27.29 -24.58 7.09
CA VAL A 191 -27.28 -26.00 6.65
C VAL A 191 -25.85 -26.42 6.42
N ASP A 192 -25.43 -27.48 7.09
CA ASP A 192 -24.16 -28.15 6.79
C ASP A 192 -24.24 -28.84 5.43
N ALA A 193 -23.85 -28.15 4.37
CA ALA A 193 -23.83 -28.67 3.01
C ALA A 193 -22.41 -29.11 2.64
N TYR A 194 -22.21 -30.41 2.50
CA TYR A 194 -20.94 -30.97 2.06
C TYR A 194 -21.14 -32.15 1.09
N ILE A 195 -20.13 -32.36 0.23
CA ILE A 195 -20.15 -33.52 -0.67
C ILE A 195 -19.67 -34.76 0.11
N PRO A 196 -20.56 -35.74 0.34
CA PRO A 196 -20.20 -36.91 1.15
C PRO A 196 -19.13 -37.78 0.45
N ALA A 197 -18.28 -38.44 1.24
CA ALA A 197 -17.23 -39.31 0.73
C ALA A 197 -17.78 -40.55 -0.04
N SER A 198 -19.04 -40.91 0.19
CA SER A 198 -19.75 -41.95 -0.58
C SER A 198 -20.01 -41.55 -2.02
N TYR A 199 -20.15 -40.23 -2.29
CA TYR A 199 -20.38 -39.71 -3.63
C TYR A 199 -19.06 -39.42 -4.38
N ILE A 200 -18.11 -38.73 -3.72
CA ILE A 200 -16.78 -38.46 -4.27
C ILE A 200 -15.73 -38.86 -3.23
N LYS A 201 -14.95 -39.90 -3.51
CA LYS A 201 -13.92 -40.41 -2.62
C LYS A 201 -12.64 -39.58 -2.60
N SER A 202 -12.34 -38.88 -3.71
CA SER A 202 -11.12 -38.09 -3.85
C SER A 202 -11.30 -36.70 -3.26
N GLU A 203 -10.52 -36.35 -2.23
CA GLU A 203 -10.53 -35.02 -1.62
C GLU A 203 -10.11 -33.92 -2.62
N TYR A 204 -9.22 -34.24 -3.57
CA TYR A 204 -8.80 -33.32 -4.61
C TYR A 204 -9.97 -32.96 -5.56
N GLN A 205 -10.76 -33.97 -5.96
CA GLN A 205 -11.94 -33.75 -6.80
C GLN A 205 -13.03 -32.96 -6.07
N LYS A 206 -13.24 -33.22 -4.77
CA LYS A 206 -14.16 -32.41 -3.97
C LYS A 206 -13.74 -30.94 -3.92
N LEU A 207 -12.46 -30.70 -3.69
CA LEU A 207 -11.92 -29.33 -3.65
C LEU A 207 -12.08 -28.60 -4.98
N ASP A 208 -11.86 -29.28 -6.09
CA ASP A 208 -12.06 -28.72 -7.43
C ASP A 208 -13.52 -28.36 -7.67
N ILE A 209 -14.46 -29.24 -7.28
CA ILE A 209 -15.91 -28.97 -7.42
C ILE A 209 -16.32 -27.80 -6.54
N TYR A 210 -15.86 -27.73 -5.28
CA TYR A 210 -16.15 -26.57 -4.42
C TYR A 210 -15.63 -25.26 -4.99
N LYS A 211 -14.41 -25.25 -5.58
CA LYS A 211 -13.88 -24.07 -6.27
C LYS A 211 -14.74 -23.67 -7.48
N ARG A 212 -15.24 -24.64 -8.24
CA ARG A 212 -16.10 -24.39 -9.39
C ARG A 212 -17.47 -23.87 -8.94
N ILE A 213 -18.05 -24.41 -7.87
CA ILE A 213 -19.31 -23.90 -7.30
C ILE A 213 -19.14 -22.47 -6.79
N ALA A 214 -18.03 -22.19 -6.07
CA ALA A 214 -17.74 -20.86 -5.57
C ALA A 214 -17.43 -19.82 -6.67
N ALA A 215 -17.13 -20.26 -7.88
CA ALA A 215 -16.89 -19.41 -9.05
C ALA A 215 -18.15 -19.21 -9.93
N LEU A 216 -19.28 -19.80 -9.57
CA LEU A 216 -20.58 -19.56 -10.22
C LEU A 216 -21.19 -18.31 -9.56
N GLU A 217 -21.12 -17.17 -10.28
CA GLU A 217 -21.89 -15.96 -9.98
C GLU A 217 -23.30 -16.05 -10.57
#